data_325b0c1012c50530b1dce221693493ad
#
_entry.id   325b0c1012c50530b1dce221693493ad
#
_cell.length_a   1.000
_cell.length_b   1.000
_cell.length_c   1.000
_cell.angle_alpha   90.00
_cell.angle_beta   90.00
_cell.angle_gamma   90.00
#
_symmetry.space_group_name_H-M   'P 1'
#
loop_
_entity.id
_entity.type
_entity.pdbx_description
1 polymer ?
#
loop_
_entity_poly.entity_id
_entity_poly.type
_entity_poly.pdbx_seq_one_letter_code
_entity_poly.pdbx_strand_id
1 'polypeptide(L)'
;MFKQLIYLISFLSLVAVLPAGATETEKDQRKFDYFFYEGLNLKNAGKFDAAYDAFNHCLEIDSTAAPVLYELSSFYVQLNRPEKAVEMLKRAVANSKDNFTYKMALASITRNLGMYGEAAEEYEELVRDYPEKEELNYYLADALTQAGEIGKAIEAYDALESVMGMNEAISMQKYKLYVQLEKPEEAFKEIEKLAAKYPMEARYQIVLGDLHLENGEMDKALACYQKANEIDPTDPYYIVSMANYYEAKGDKEAAEQQIRSALVNEKLDVETKVNILSRYILKLQQTKQGTENANHLFQTLLEQHPEDIDLKLMYGGLLMAQGKTEEAKFQFQLVTE
;
A
#
# COMPACT_ATOMS: atom_id res chain seq x y z
N MET A 1 -96.25 18.94 -10.77
CA MET A 1 -96.08 17.79 -11.66
C MET A 1 -94.89 18.06 -12.64
N PHE A 2 -93.70 18.03 -12.16
CA PHE A 2 -92.44 18.14 -12.91
C PHE A 2 -91.21 18.05 -12.00
N LYS A 3 -91.09 17.00 -11.15
CA LYS A 3 -89.97 16.81 -10.30
C LYS A 3 -89.58 15.33 -10.07
N GLN A 4 -90.02 14.40 -10.93
CA GLN A 4 -89.70 12.98 -10.75
C GLN A 4 -89.11 12.29 -11.99
N LEU A 5 -88.46 13.00 -12.90
CA LEU A 5 -87.91 12.42 -14.13
C LEU A 5 -86.40 12.66 -14.29
N ILE A 6 -85.68 13.02 -13.25
CA ILE A 6 -84.21 13.27 -13.35
C ILE A 6 -83.38 12.25 -12.56
N TYR A 7 -83.96 11.24 -11.91
CA TYR A 7 -83.20 10.24 -11.14
C TYR A 7 -83.01 8.88 -11.83
N LEU A 8 -83.24 8.76 -13.16
CA LEU A 8 -83.16 7.47 -13.83
C LEU A 8 -82.06 7.36 -14.91
N ILE A 9 -81.12 8.31 -15.04
CA ILE A 9 -80.07 8.26 -16.07
C ILE A 9 -78.64 8.37 -15.48
N SER A 10 -78.44 8.18 -14.20
CA SER A 10 -77.09 8.16 -13.62
C SER A 10 -76.64 6.81 -13.11
N PHE A 11 -77.18 5.72 -13.58
CA PHE A 11 -76.86 4.35 -13.08
C PHE A 11 -76.43 3.38 -14.16
N LEU A 12 -75.72 3.89 -15.23
CA LEU A 12 -75.15 2.97 -16.23
C LEU A 12 -73.85 3.53 -16.76
N SER A 13 -72.76 3.43 -15.99
CA SER A 13 -71.39 3.31 -16.52
C SER A 13 -70.37 3.12 -15.38
N LEU A 14 -70.67 2.26 -14.39
CA LEU A 14 -69.60 1.63 -13.64
C LEU A 14 -69.17 0.39 -14.43
N VAL A 15 -68.48 0.59 -15.54
CA VAL A 15 -67.71 -0.47 -16.17
C VAL A 15 -66.63 -0.78 -15.17
N ALA A 16 -66.80 -1.91 -14.48
CA ALA A 16 -65.71 -2.53 -13.75
C ALA A 16 -64.59 -2.76 -14.75
N VAL A 17 -63.56 -1.87 -14.72
CA VAL A 17 -62.27 -2.16 -15.32
C VAL A 17 -61.70 -3.28 -14.45
N LEU A 18 -61.97 -4.52 -14.86
CA LEU A 18 -61.23 -5.67 -14.38
C LEU A 18 -59.75 -5.34 -14.67
N PRO A 19 -58.86 -5.52 -13.70
CA PRO A 19 -57.46 -5.29 -13.99
C PRO A 19 -57.07 -6.19 -15.17
N ALA A 20 -56.76 -5.58 -16.28
CA ALA A 20 -56.19 -6.28 -17.43
C ALA A 20 -55.02 -7.09 -16.87
N GLY A 21 -54.93 -8.37 -17.24
CA GLY A 21 -53.82 -9.22 -16.82
C GLY A 21 -52.50 -8.52 -16.99
N ALA A 22 -51.59 -8.72 -16.05
CA ALA A 22 -50.28 -8.06 -16.07
C ALA A 22 -49.67 -8.05 -17.48
N THR A 23 -49.16 -6.89 -17.89
CA THR A 23 -48.50 -6.76 -19.19
C THR A 23 -47.27 -7.70 -19.23
N GLU A 24 -46.78 -8.04 -20.40
CA GLU A 24 -45.60 -8.91 -20.54
C GLU A 24 -44.42 -8.33 -19.76
N THR A 25 -44.23 -7.02 -19.80
CA THR A 25 -43.23 -6.27 -19.02
C THR A 25 -43.43 -6.43 -17.50
N GLU A 26 -44.68 -6.43 -17.00
CA GLU A 26 -44.93 -6.64 -15.57
C GLU A 26 -44.66 -8.10 -15.14
N LYS A 27 -44.87 -9.07 -16.01
CA LYS A 27 -44.53 -10.46 -15.76
C LYS A 27 -43.03 -10.68 -15.72
N ASP A 28 -42.29 -10.05 -16.62
CA ASP A 28 -40.83 -10.13 -16.67
C ASP A 28 -40.20 -9.43 -15.45
N GLN A 29 -40.74 -8.27 -15.04
CA GLN A 29 -40.28 -7.62 -13.79
C GLN A 29 -40.50 -8.51 -12.57
N ARG A 30 -41.67 -9.18 -12.45
CA ARG A 30 -41.91 -10.10 -11.32
C ARG A 30 -40.97 -11.31 -11.32
N LYS A 31 -40.64 -11.84 -12.52
CA LYS A 31 -39.65 -12.93 -12.63
C LYS A 31 -38.27 -12.45 -12.27
N PHE A 32 -37.87 -11.26 -12.74
CA PHE A 32 -36.60 -10.65 -12.38
C PHE A 32 -36.48 -10.48 -10.88
N ASP A 33 -37.47 -9.87 -10.23
CA ASP A 33 -37.48 -9.64 -8.78
C ASP A 33 -37.40 -10.98 -8.03
N TYR A 34 -38.14 -12.00 -8.46
CA TYR A 34 -38.07 -13.33 -7.85
C TYR A 34 -36.64 -13.91 -7.91
N PHE A 35 -36.04 -13.96 -9.10
CA PHE A 35 -34.68 -14.53 -9.23
C PHE A 35 -33.63 -13.69 -8.53
N PHE A 36 -33.77 -12.38 -8.52
CA PHE A 36 -32.81 -11.49 -7.85
C PHE A 36 -32.81 -11.72 -6.33
N TYR A 37 -33.99 -11.70 -5.69
CA TYR A 37 -34.09 -11.96 -4.25
C TYR A 37 -33.76 -13.40 -3.89
N GLU A 38 -34.12 -14.37 -4.72
CA GLU A 38 -33.72 -15.76 -4.54
C GLU A 38 -32.19 -15.91 -4.63
N GLY A 39 -31.57 -15.26 -5.60
CA GLY A 39 -30.10 -15.22 -5.73
C GLY A 39 -29.42 -14.66 -4.48
N LEU A 40 -29.91 -13.54 -3.94
CA LEU A 40 -29.40 -12.96 -2.70
C LEU A 40 -29.56 -13.91 -1.50
N ASN A 41 -30.73 -14.56 -1.37
CA ASN A 41 -31.01 -15.53 -0.30
C ASN A 41 -30.09 -16.76 -0.40
N LEU A 42 -29.90 -17.29 -1.60
CA LEU A 42 -29.01 -18.42 -1.87
C LEU A 42 -27.55 -18.07 -1.58
N LYS A 43 -27.10 -16.88 -1.99
CA LYS A 43 -25.76 -16.36 -1.67
C LYS A 43 -25.56 -16.29 -0.15
N ASN A 44 -26.50 -15.72 0.58
CA ASN A 44 -26.45 -15.61 2.03
C ASN A 44 -26.49 -16.99 2.74
N ALA A 45 -27.15 -17.97 2.11
CA ALA A 45 -27.18 -19.35 2.58
C ALA A 45 -25.93 -20.18 2.20
N GLY A 46 -24.95 -19.58 1.51
CA GLY A 46 -23.72 -20.26 1.04
C GLY A 46 -23.95 -21.19 -0.15
N LYS A 47 -25.11 -21.13 -0.82
CA LYS A 47 -25.45 -21.94 -2.00
C LYS A 47 -25.03 -21.21 -3.28
N PHE A 48 -23.72 -21.05 -3.46
CA PHE A 48 -23.14 -20.15 -4.47
C PHE A 48 -23.50 -20.53 -5.91
N ASP A 49 -23.48 -21.83 -6.27
CA ASP A 49 -23.83 -22.28 -7.62
C ASP A 49 -25.27 -21.90 -7.97
N ALA A 50 -26.22 -22.17 -7.09
CA ALA A 50 -27.62 -21.83 -7.31
C ALA A 50 -27.87 -20.30 -7.32
N ALA A 51 -27.12 -19.55 -6.51
CA ALA A 51 -27.17 -18.07 -6.54
C ALA A 51 -26.66 -17.54 -7.87
N TYR A 52 -25.56 -18.09 -8.40
CA TYR A 52 -25.00 -17.74 -9.69
C TYR A 52 -26.02 -17.97 -10.82
N ASP A 53 -26.67 -19.15 -10.82
CA ASP A 53 -27.72 -19.46 -11.81
C ASP A 53 -28.90 -18.48 -11.72
N ALA A 54 -29.37 -18.17 -10.50
CA ALA A 54 -30.45 -17.21 -10.30
C ALA A 54 -30.08 -15.81 -10.83
N PHE A 55 -28.86 -15.32 -10.60
CA PHE A 55 -28.41 -14.05 -11.13
C PHE A 55 -28.26 -14.08 -12.66
N ASN A 56 -27.83 -15.19 -13.26
CA ASN A 56 -27.81 -15.31 -14.72
C ASN A 56 -29.22 -15.28 -15.33
N HIS A 57 -30.21 -15.89 -14.69
CA HIS A 57 -31.61 -15.75 -15.11
C HIS A 57 -32.10 -14.30 -15.06
N CYS A 58 -31.63 -13.50 -14.11
CA CYS A 58 -31.91 -12.06 -14.10
C CYS A 58 -31.33 -11.37 -15.36
N LEU A 59 -30.08 -11.71 -15.76
CA LEU A 59 -29.46 -11.12 -16.95
C LEU A 59 -30.08 -11.59 -18.27
N GLU A 60 -30.74 -12.75 -18.30
CA GLU A 60 -31.54 -13.18 -19.44
C GLU A 60 -32.78 -12.29 -19.64
N ILE A 61 -33.34 -11.75 -18.54
CA ILE A 61 -34.50 -10.85 -18.55
C ILE A 61 -34.04 -9.41 -18.79
N ASP A 62 -33.02 -8.94 -18.04
CA ASP A 62 -32.44 -7.59 -18.23
C ASP A 62 -30.90 -7.70 -18.15
N SER A 63 -30.29 -7.72 -19.33
CA SER A 63 -28.84 -7.80 -19.49
C SER A 63 -28.08 -6.58 -18.98
N THR A 64 -28.78 -5.48 -18.65
CA THR A 64 -28.24 -4.21 -18.20
C THR A 64 -28.39 -4.00 -16.69
N ALA A 65 -28.99 -4.96 -15.98
CA ALA A 65 -29.27 -4.87 -14.55
C ALA A 65 -27.98 -4.69 -13.73
N ALA A 66 -27.62 -3.45 -13.42
CA ALA A 66 -26.38 -3.10 -12.71
C ALA A 66 -26.24 -3.81 -11.35
N PRO A 67 -27.29 -3.99 -10.51
CA PRO A 67 -27.18 -4.74 -9.27
C PRO A 67 -26.76 -6.20 -9.50
N VAL A 68 -27.28 -6.84 -10.55
CA VAL A 68 -26.97 -8.24 -10.87
C VAL A 68 -25.53 -8.37 -11.37
N LEU A 69 -25.10 -7.45 -12.23
CA LEU A 69 -23.72 -7.39 -12.74
C LEU A 69 -22.72 -7.22 -11.60
N TYR A 70 -23.05 -6.36 -10.62
CA TYR A 70 -22.25 -6.18 -9.42
C TYR A 70 -22.17 -7.46 -8.59
N GLU A 71 -23.29 -8.13 -8.34
CA GLU A 71 -23.32 -9.40 -7.59
C GLU A 71 -22.48 -10.47 -8.30
N LEU A 72 -22.65 -10.64 -9.62
CA LEU A 72 -21.88 -11.60 -10.41
C LEU A 72 -20.38 -11.32 -10.42
N SER A 73 -19.97 -10.05 -10.34
CA SER A 73 -18.55 -9.71 -10.25
C SER A 73 -17.88 -10.39 -9.05
N SER A 74 -18.57 -10.45 -7.91
CA SER A 74 -18.06 -11.11 -6.70
C SER A 74 -17.87 -12.62 -6.88
N PHE A 75 -18.72 -13.27 -7.65
CA PHE A 75 -18.56 -14.70 -7.99
C PHE A 75 -17.35 -14.92 -8.91
N TYR A 76 -17.13 -14.04 -9.89
CA TYR A 76 -15.95 -14.14 -10.75
C TYR A 76 -14.64 -13.94 -10.01
N VAL A 77 -14.60 -13.08 -8.97
CA VAL A 77 -13.46 -12.97 -8.07
C VAL A 77 -13.23 -14.31 -7.33
N GLN A 78 -14.27 -14.91 -6.75
CA GLN A 78 -14.17 -16.19 -6.04
C GLN A 78 -13.74 -17.35 -6.96
N LEU A 79 -14.16 -17.33 -8.23
CA LEU A 79 -13.78 -18.30 -9.25
C LEU A 79 -12.38 -18.05 -9.82
N ASN A 80 -11.62 -17.10 -9.27
CA ASN A 80 -10.31 -16.68 -9.76
C ASN A 80 -10.33 -16.29 -11.25
N ARG A 81 -11.37 -15.52 -11.65
CA ARG A 81 -11.57 -14.96 -13.00
C ARG A 81 -11.69 -13.45 -12.92
N PRO A 82 -10.63 -12.74 -12.48
CA PRO A 82 -10.72 -11.32 -12.16
C PRO A 82 -11.02 -10.44 -13.39
N GLU A 83 -10.59 -10.83 -14.60
CA GLU A 83 -10.88 -10.06 -15.82
C GLU A 83 -12.38 -10.02 -16.11
N LYS A 84 -13.09 -11.14 -15.84
CA LYS A 84 -14.55 -11.17 -15.96
C LYS A 84 -15.24 -10.34 -14.88
N ALA A 85 -14.69 -10.32 -13.68
CA ALA A 85 -15.19 -9.48 -12.60
C ALA A 85 -15.09 -7.98 -12.99
N VAL A 86 -13.97 -7.56 -13.55
CA VAL A 86 -13.76 -6.20 -14.07
C VAL A 86 -14.76 -5.89 -15.20
N GLU A 87 -14.97 -6.83 -16.14
CA GLU A 87 -15.96 -6.66 -17.21
C GLU A 87 -17.37 -6.43 -16.65
N MET A 88 -17.79 -7.24 -15.67
CA MET A 88 -19.11 -7.09 -15.05
C MET A 88 -19.23 -5.74 -14.32
N LEU A 89 -18.19 -5.31 -13.60
CA LEU A 89 -18.19 -4.03 -12.91
C LEU A 89 -18.18 -2.85 -13.87
N LYS A 90 -17.43 -2.89 -14.97
CA LYS A 90 -17.47 -1.86 -16.01
C LYS A 90 -18.88 -1.72 -16.59
N ARG A 91 -19.56 -2.84 -16.82
CA ARG A 91 -20.97 -2.83 -17.26
C ARG A 91 -21.91 -2.28 -16.19
N ALA A 92 -21.71 -2.65 -14.91
CA ALA A 92 -22.51 -2.13 -13.81
C ALA A 92 -22.39 -0.61 -13.68
N VAL A 93 -21.16 -0.09 -13.72
CA VAL A 93 -20.88 1.36 -13.70
C VAL A 93 -21.49 2.06 -14.92
N ALA A 94 -21.36 1.49 -16.12
CA ALA A 94 -21.94 2.08 -17.36
C ALA A 94 -23.46 2.22 -17.27
N ASN A 95 -24.15 1.26 -16.62
CA ASN A 95 -25.60 1.26 -16.46
C ASN A 95 -26.11 2.01 -15.21
N SER A 96 -25.20 2.39 -14.29
CA SER A 96 -25.53 3.13 -13.07
C SER A 96 -24.37 4.06 -12.70
N LYS A 97 -24.18 5.11 -13.50
CA LYS A 97 -23.01 5.99 -13.46
C LYS A 97 -22.80 6.72 -12.13
N ASP A 98 -23.87 6.97 -11.38
CA ASP A 98 -23.81 7.70 -10.11
C ASP A 98 -23.70 6.76 -8.91
N ASN A 99 -23.51 5.45 -9.12
CA ASN A 99 -23.43 4.50 -8.03
C ASN A 99 -22.00 4.40 -7.49
N PHE A 100 -21.80 5.02 -6.32
CA PHE A 100 -20.53 5.01 -5.60
C PHE A 100 -19.98 3.59 -5.36
N THR A 101 -20.85 2.65 -4.96
CA THR A 101 -20.43 1.28 -4.62
C THR A 101 -19.83 0.56 -5.82
N TYR A 102 -20.44 0.72 -7.01
CA TYR A 102 -19.95 0.06 -8.22
C TYR A 102 -18.64 0.66 -8.70
N LYS A 103 -18.51 2.01 -8.67
CA LYS A 103 -17.26 2.70 -8.99
C LYS A 103 -16.14 2.29 -8.04
N MET A 104 -16.39 2.29 -6.71
CA MET A 104 -15.41 1.86 -5.71
C MET A 104 -15.00 0.40 -5.90
N ALA A 105 -15.95 -0.49 -6.21
CA ALA A 105 -15.62 -1.88 -6.46
C ALA A 105 -14.74 -2.06 -7.70
N LEU A 106 -15.02 -1.31 -8.77
CA LEU A 106 -14.21 -1.32 -10.00
C LEU A 106 -12.79 -0.82 -9.70
N ALA A 107 -12.65 0.37 -9.11
CA ALA A 107 -11.35 0.94 -8.76
C ALA A 107 -10.53 0.03 -7.83
N SER A 108 -11.20 -0.62 -6.86
CA SER A 108 -10.53 -1.53 -5.93
C SER A 108 -10.04 -2.81 -6.61
N ILE A 109 -10.83 -3.40 -7.49
CA ILE A 109 -10.43 -4.64 -8.19
C ILE A 109 -9.31 -4.37 -9.19
N THR A 110 -9.39 -3.30 -9.97
CA THR A 110 -8.34 -2.91 -10.93
C THR A 110 -7.02 -2.65 -10.21
N ARG A 111 -7.04 -1.96 -9.07
CA ARG A 111 -5.87 -1.78 -8.22
C ARG A 111 -5.28 -3.10 -7.74
N ASN A 112 -6.12 -4.01 -7.23
CA ASN A 112 -5.67 -5.31 -6.70
C ASN A 112 -5.08 -6.23 -7.79
N LEU A 113 -5.46 -6.02 -9.05
CA LEU A 113 -4.90 -6.72 -10.22
C LEU A 113 -3.61 -6.08 -10.75
N GLY A 114 -3.12 -5.01 -10.12
CA GLY A 114 -1.95 -4.29 -10.60
C GLY A 114 -2.22 -3.40 -11.81
N MET A 115 -3.48 -3.17 -12.19
CA MET A 115 -3.89 -2.26 -13.26
C MET A 115 -3.93 -0.82 -12.72
N TYR A 116 -2.80 -0.36 -12.20
CA TYR A 116 -2.74 0.86 -11.39
C TYR A 116 -3.13 2.12 -12.15
N GLY A 117 -2.81 2.20 -13.45
CA GLY A 117 -3.22 3.33 -14.29
C GLY A 117 -4.75 3.43 -14.43
N GLU A 118 -5.43 2.31 -14.75
CA GLU A 118 -6.88 2.27 -14.80
C GLU A 118 -7.51 2.57 -13.43
N ALA A 119 -6.93 2.00 -12.36
CA ALA A 119 -7.40 2.27 -11.00
C ALA A 119 -7.29 3.75 -10.63
N ALA A 120 -6.21 4.42 -11.03
CA ALA A 120 -6.03 5.86 -10.81
C ALA A 120 -7.09 6.68 -11.55
N GLU A 121 -7.40 6.36 -12.81
CA GLU A 121 -8.47 7.01 -13.57
C GLU A 121 -9.84 6.87 -12.87
N GLU A 122 -10.17 5.67 -12.39
CA GLU A 122 -11.41 5.40 -11.65
C GLU A 122 -11.45 6.16 -10.30
N TYR A 123 -10.33 6.25 -9.58
CA TYR A 123 -10.25 7.03 -8.35
C TYR A 123 -10.29 8.54 -8.61
N GLU A 124 -9.71 9.05 -9.71
CA GLU A 124 -9.85 10.46 -10.13
C GLU A 124 -11.32 10.82 -10.37
N GLU A 125 -12.09 9.93 -11.01
CA GLU A 125 -13.53 10.11 -11.16
C GLU A 125 -14.26 10.11 -9.83
N LEU A 126 -13.93 9.19 -8.94
CA LEU A 126 -14.53 9.12 -7.61
C LEU A 126 -14.26 10.38 -6.78
N VAL A 127 -13.02 10.88 -6.77
CA VAL A 127 -12.65 12.15 -6.08
C VAL A 127 -13.44 13.32 -6.65
N ARG A 128 -13.59 13.39 -7.97
CA ARG A 128 -14.36 14.46 -8.64
C ARG A 128 -15.86 14.39 -8.29
N ASP A 129 -16.44 13.18 -8.28
CA ASP A 129 -17.88 12.98 -8.11
C ASP A 129 -18.31 12.99 -6.62
N TYR A 130 -17.38 12.68 -5.69
CA TYR A 130 -17.62 12.58 -4.25
C TYR A 130 -16.54 13.32 -3.45
N PRO A 131 -16.39 14.65 -3.63
CA PRO A 131 -15.31 15.44 -3.02
C PRO A 131 -15.38 15.49 -1.48
N GLU A 132 -16.53 15.14 -0.89
CA GLU A 132 -16.71 15.05 0.56
C GLU A 132 -16.08 13.79 1.18
N LYS A 133 -15.64 12.84 0.34
CA LYS A 133 -15.00 11.60 0.76
C LYS A 133 -13.49 11.74 0.67
N GLU A 134 -12.91 12.34 1.68
CA GLU A 134 -11.49 12.71 1.75
C GLU A 134 -10.56 11.49 1.57
N GLU A 135 -11.00 10.33 2.07
CA GLU A 135 -10.27 9.06 1.97
C GLU A 135 -9.98 8.61 0.52
N LEU A 136 -10.76 9.10 -0.45
CA LEU A 136 -10.54 8.78 -1.87
C LEU A 136 -9.21 9.33 -2.39
N ASN A 137 -8.75 10.48 -1.88
CA ASN A 137 -7.45 11.03 -2.24
C ASN A 137 -6.30 10.12 -1.80
N TYR A 138 -6.45 9.38 -0.71
CA TYR A 138 -5.45 8.39 -0.30
C TYR A 138 -5.37 7.23 -1.29
N TYR A 139 -6.52 6.68 -1.70
CA TYR A 139 -6.56 5.60 -2.70
C TYR A 139 -6.06 6.05 -4.06
N LEU A 140 -6.38 7.29 -4.46
CA LEU A 140 -5.87 7.90 -5.68
C LEU A 140 -4.34 8.04 -5.62
N ALA A 141 -3.81 8.63 -4.54
CA ALA A 141 -2.37 8.81 -4.37
C ALA A 141 -1.60 7.48 -4.37
N ASP A 142 -2.16 6.45 -3.72
CA ASP A 142 -1.58 5.09 -3.75
C ASP A 142 -1.56 4.51 -5.17
N ALA A 143 -2.69 4.57 -5.89
CA ALA A 143 -2.79 4.07 -7.25
C ALA A 143 -1.83 4.81 -8.21
N LEU A 144 -1.75 6.13 -8.12
CA LEU A 144 -0.82 6.97 -8.91
C LEU A 144 0.64 6.66 -8.59
N THR A 145 0.96 6.42 -7.30
CA THR A 145 2.31 6.02 -6.88
C THR A 145 2.71 4.71 -7.54
N GLN A 146 1.84 3.70 -7.48
CA GLN A 146 2.09 2.39 -8.08
C GLN A 146 2.11 2.45 -9.62
N ALA A 147 1.36 3.35 -10.23
CA ALA A 147 1.38 3.61 -11.66
C ALA A 147 2.64 4.36 -12.14
N GLY A 148 3.45 4.88 -11.19
CA GLY A 148 4.63 5.69 -11.51
C GLY A 148 4.32 7.14 -11.86
N GLU A 149 3.08 7.61 -11.67
CA GLU A 149 2.66 9.00 -11.90
C GLU A 149 2.96 9.87 -10.67
N ILE A 150 4.24 9.91 -10.30
CA ILE A 150 4.72 10.45 -9.01
C ILE A 150 4.28 11.89 -8.75
N GLY A 151 4.30 12.75 -9.77
CA GLY A 151 3.87 14.15 -9.63
C GLY A 151 2.42 14.27 -9.21
N LYS A 152 1.52 13.53 -9.87
CA LYS A 152 0.09 13.51 -9.51
C LYS A 152 -0.15 12.86 -8.14
N ALA A 153 0.63 11.84 -7.79
CA ALA A 153 0.55 11.21 -6.46
C ALA A 153 0.83 12.22 -5.35
N ILE A 154 1.84 13.08 -5.52
CA ILE A 154 2.15 14.16 -4.57
C ILE A 154 0.98 15.15 -4.49
N GLU A 155 0.40 15.57 -5.63
CA GLU A 155 -0.77 16.46 -5.65
C GLU A 155 -1.97 15.87 -4.90
N ALA A 156 -2.22 14.57 -5.05
CA ALA A 156 -3.28 13.87 -4.32
C ALA A 156 -3.00 13.80 -2.81
N TYR A 157 -1.74 13.57 -2.40
CA TYR A 157 -1.35 13.65 -1.00
C TYR A 157 -1.43 15.08 -0.44
N ASP A 158 -1.11 16.11 -1.24
CA ASP A 158 -1.27 17.52 -0.84
C ASP A 158 -2.74 17.87 -0.62
N ALA A 159 -3.63 17.40 -1.49
CA ALA A 159 -5.07 17.56 -1.31
C ALA A 159 -5.54 16.91 -0.02
N LEU A 160 -5.10 15.68 0.27
CA LEU A 160 -5.41 14.97 1.50
C LEU A 160 -4.88 15.70 2.74
N GLU A 161 -3.62 16.17 2.71
CA GLU A 161 -3.00 16.92 3.80
C GLU A 161 -3.72 18.26 4.06
N SER A 162 -4.24 18.91 3.01
CA SER A 162 -4.96 20.18 3.14
C SER A 162 -6.26 20.06 3.96
N VAL A 163 -6.89 18.88 3.92
CA VAL A 163 -8.17 18.61 4.60
C VAL A 163 -7.93 17.95 5.96
N MET A 164 -7.14 16.90 6.02
CA MET A 164 -6.85 16.15 7.26
C MET A 164 -5.83 16.85 8.16
N GLY A 165 -5.13 17.84 7.63
CA GLY A 165 -3.96 18.42 8.26
C GLY A 165 -2.73 17.51 8.14
N MET A 166 -1.59 18.02 8.59
CA MET A 166 -0.32 17.29 8.56
C MET A 166 -0.42 15.94 9.29
N ASN A 167 -0.05 14.90 8.59
CA ASN A 167 -0.05 13.51 9.07
C ASN A 167 1.29 12.86 8.74
N GLU A 168 1.85 12.11 9.70
CA GLU A 168 3.15 11.44 9.55
C GLU A 168 3.20 10.53 8.31
N ALA A 169 2.17 9.69 8.14
CA ALA A 169 2.13 8.75 7.03
C ALA A 169 2.15 9.47 5.67
N ILE A 170 1.38 10.56 5.54
CA ILE A 170 1.34 11.37 4.32
C ILE A 170 2.69 12.03 4.06
N SER A 171 3.28 12.71 5.07
CA SER A 171 4.57 13.38 4.91
C SER A 171 5.69 12.40 4.58
N MET A 172 5.69 11.19 5.16
CA MET A 172 6.67 10.16 4.82
C MET A 172 6.49 9.59 3.41
N GLN A 173 5.25 9.47 2.91
CA GLN A 173 5.03 9.08 1.52
C GLN A 173 5.52 10.20 0.57
N LYS A 174 5.18 11.45 0.82
CA LYS A 174 5.66 12.59 0.04
C LYS A 174 7.18 12.68 0.04
N TYR A 175 7.83 12.48 1.20
CA TYR A 175 9.29 12.41 1.30
C TYR A 175 9.87 11.36 0.33
N LYS A 176 9.36 10.12 0.38
CA LYS A 176 9.81 9.04 -0.51
C LYS A 176 9.62 9.39 -1.99
N LEU A 177 8.48 9.99 -2.34
CA LEU A 177 8.17 10.40 -3.70
C LEU A 177 9.10 11.53 -4.19
N TYR A 178 9.41 12.50 -3.33
CA TYR A 178 10.38 13.56 -3.65
C TYR A 178 11.81 13.01 -3.83
N VAL A 179 12.21 12.03 -3.00
CA VAL A 179 13.50 11.34 -3.18
C VAL A 179 13.52 10.61 -4.53
N GLN A 180 12.44 9.92 -4.91
CA GLN A 180 12.33 9.23 -6.20
C GLN A 180 12.36 10.20 -7.40
N LEU A 181 11.86 11.42 -7.24
CA LEU A 181 11.91 12.48 -8.25
C LEU A 181 13.25 13.23 -8.28
N GLU A 182 14.22 12.83 -7.45
CA GLU A 182 15.49 13.55 -7.28
C GLU A 182 15.29 15.03 -6.88
N LYS A 183 14.28 15.29 -6.03
CA LYS A 183 13.95 16.60 -5.48
C LYS A 183 14.32 16.70 -3.99
N PRO A 184 15.63 16.83 -3.69
CA PRO A 184 16.12 16.76 -2.30
C PRO A 184 15.62 17.91 -1.43
N GLU A 185 15.40 19.11 -1.98
CA GLU A 185 14.92 20.26 -1.22
C GLU A 185 13.48 20.07 -0.73
N GLU A 186 12.61 19.50 -1.55
CA GLU A 186 11.24 19.20 -1.21
C GLU A 186 11.17 18.03 -0.22
N ALA A 187 11.97 16.99 -0.44
CA ALA A 187 12.10 15.87 0.49
C ALA A 187 12.54 16.36 1.88
N PHE A 188 13.55 17.23 1.93
CA PHE A 188 14.04 17.84 3.16
C PHE A 188 12.92 18.56 3.93
N LYS A 189 12.11 19.37 3.25
CA LYS A 189 11.00 20.11 3.86
C LYS A 189 9.97 19.21 4.53
N GLU A 190 9.68 18.03 3.95
CA GLU A 190 8.74 17.09 4.56
C GLU A 190 9.29 16.54 5.89
N ILE A 191 10.60 16.22 5.95
CA ILE A 191 11.23 15.77 7.19
C ILE A 191 11.36 16.91 8.22
N GLU A 192 11.66 18.15 7.79
CA GLU A 192 11.64 19.33 8.70
C GLU A 192 10.27 19.50 9.37
N LYS A 193 9.18 19.38 8.60
CA LYS A 193 7.82 19.43 9.14
C LYS A 193 7.59 18.35 10.20
N LEU A 194 8.06 17.11 9.93
CA LEU A 194 7.93 16.00 10.87
C LEU A 194 8.74 16.24 12.15
N ALA A 195 10.00 16.65 12.01
CA ALA A 195 10.87 16.96 13.15
C ALA A 195 10.33 18.11 14.02
N ALA A 196 9.67 19.11 13.39
CA ALA A 196 9.04 20.20 14.10
C ALA A 196 7.76 19.77 14.85
N LYS A 197 6.96 18.90 14.24
CA LYS A 197 5.72 18.39 14.83
C LYS A 197 5.95 17.36 15.92
N TYR A 198 7.00 16.53 15.76
CA TYR A 198 7.34 15.43 16.66
C TYR A 198 8.76 15.59 17.22
N PRO A 199 9.01 16.64 18.04
CA PRO A 199 10.36 17.00 18.48
C PRO A 199 11.03 15.96 19.38
N MET A 200 10.27 15.01 19.94
CA MET A 200 10.77 13.93 20.80
C MET A 200 10.99 12.61 20.04
N GLU A 201 10.91 12.63 18.72
CA GLU A 201 11.17 11.47 17.88
C GLU A 201 12.58 11.54 17.29
N ALA A 202 13.52 10.77 17.83
CA ALA A 202 14.92 10.77 17.42
C ALA A 202 15.11 10.51 15.92
N ARG A 203 14.31 9.62 15.34
CA ARG A 203 14.37 9.22 13.92
C ARG A 203 14.33 10.39 12.94
N TYR A 204 13.53 11.44 13.21
CA TYR A 204 13.45 12.59 12.30
C TYR A 204 14.71 13.46 12.40
N GLN A 205 15.32 13.54 13.57
CA GLN A 205 16.60 14.24 13.73
C GLN A 205 17.74 13.46 13.05
N ILE A 206 17.70 12.13 13.09
CA ILE A 206 18.68 11.27 12.38
C ILE A 206 18.55 11.50 10.87
N VAL A 207 17.34 11.40 10.30
CA VAL A 207 17.12 11.61 8.86
C VAL A 207 17.51 13.02 8.42
N LEU A 208 17.20 14.06 9.21
CA LEU A 208 17.66 15.42 8.92
C LEU A 208 19.19 15.53 8.93
N GLY A 209 19.83 14.87 9.89
CA GLY A 209 21.29 14.80 9.96
C GLY A 209 21.89 14.14 8.72
N ASP A 210 21.31 13.03 8.26
CA ASP A 210 21.76 12.32 7.06
C ASP A 210 21.60 13.19 5.82
N LEU A 211 20.47 13.88 5.64
CA LEU A 211 20.24 14.82 4.54
C LEU A 211 21.21 16.01 4.56
N HIS A 212 21.49 16.58 5.75
CA HIS A 212 22.53 17.62 5.87
C HIS A 212 23.92 17.09 5.52
N LEU A 213 24.23 15.84 5.91
CA LEU A 213 25.49 15.20 5.62
C LEU A 213 25.67 14.99 4.09
N GLU A 214 24.64 14.51 3.41
CA GLU A 214 24.60 14.34 1.95
C GLU A 214 24.81 15.67 1.22
N ASN A 215 24.29 16.78 1.76
CA ASN A 215 24.47 18.12 1.24
C ASN A 215 25.84 18.74 1.63
N GLY A 216 26.70 18.01 2.37
CA GLY A 216 28.00 18.49 2.81
C GLY A 216 27.95 19.48 3.99
N GLU A 217 26.81 19.64 4.63
CA GLU A 217 26.57 20.57 5.73
C GLU A 217 26.91 19.92 7.09
N MET A 218 28.19 19.59 7.28
CA MET A 218 28.70 18.78 8.39
C MET A 218 28.29 19.28 9.79
N ASP A 219 28.31 20.59 10.02
CA ASP A 219 27.97 21.18 11.33
C ASP A 219 26.48 21.02 11.65
N LYS A 220 25.61 21.17 10.65
CA LYS A 220 24.17 20.98 10.80
C LYS A 220 23.85 19.48 11.01
N ALA A 221 24.48 18.61 10.26
CA ALA A 221 24.37 17.16 10.45
C ALA A 221 24.69 16.77 11.89
N LEU A 222 25.85 17.24 12.41
CA LEU A 222 26.26 16.95 13.78
C LEU A 222 25.24 17.48 14.81
N ALA A 223 24.71 18.67 14.62
CA ALA A 223 23.71 19.25 15.53
C ALA A 223 22.41 18.41 15.57
N CYS A 224 21.97 17.88 14.41
CA CYS A 224 20.83 16.97 14.34
C CYS A 224 21.12 15.64 15.05
N TYR A 225 22.29 15.05 14.86
CA TYR A 225 22.68 13.81 15.52
C TYR A 225 22.83 13.98 17.05
N GLN A 226 23.35 15.12 17.52
CA GLN A 226 23.40 15.44 18.95
C GLN A 226 22.00 15.50 19.57
N LYS A 227 21.06 16.13 18.88
CA LYS A 227 19.65 16.14 19.30
C LYS A 227 19.06 14.73 19.33
N ALA A 228 19.30 13.91 18.31
CA ALA A 228 18.83 12.54 18.28
C ALA A 228 19.36 11.74 19.47
N ASN A 229 20.65 11.88 19.77
CA ASN A 229 21.30 11.23 20.92
C ASN A 229 20.77 11.71 22.28
N GLU A 230 20.37 12.98 22.40
CA GLU A 230 19.72 13.51 23.61
C GLU A 230 18.32 12.90 23.81
N ILE A 231 17.60 12.62 22.74
CA ILE A 231 16.26 12.02 22.77
C ILE A 231 16.33 10.51 23.05
N ASP A 232 17.11 9.77 22.27
CA ASP A 232 17.35 8.33 22.48
C ASP A 232 18.81 7.97 22.23
N PRO A 233 19.62 7.90 23.30
CA PRO A 233 21.04 7.51 23.19
C PRO A 233 21.25 6.07 22.73
N THR A 234 20.20 5.25 22.73
CA THR A 234 20.26 3.82 22.41
C THR A 234 19.74 3.50 21.00
N ASP A 235 19.35 4.52 20.24
CA ASP A 235 18.85 4.35 18.89
C ASP A 235 19.97 3.75 17.99
N PRO A 236 19.74 2.58 17.37
CA PRO A 236 20.78 1.93 16.58
C PRO A 236 21.08 2.68 15.28
N TYR A 237 20.10 3.37 14.70
CA TYR A 237 20.29 4.14 13.46
C TYR A 237 21.13 5.38 13.70
N TYR A 238 21.05 6.00 14.88
CA TYR A 238 21.97 7.05 15.29
C TYR A 238 23.44 6.59 15.18
N ILE A 239 23.74 5.38 15.65
CA ILE A 239 25.11 4.83 15.61
C ILE A 239 25.57 4.66 14.16
N VAL A 240 24.68 4.19 13.27
CA VAL A 240 24.96 4.03 11.84
C VAL A 240 25.23 5.38 11.17
N SER A 241 24.38 6.37 11.42
CA SER A 241 24.55 7.72 10.86
C SER A 241 25.81 8.42 11.37
N MET A 242 26.18 8.22 12.64
CA MET A 242 27.46 8.71 13.18
C MET A 242 28.67 8.03 12.52
N ALA A 243 28.57 6.75 12.15
CA ALA A 243 29.64 6.09 11.38
C ALA A 243 29.83 6.79 10.01
N ASN A 244 28.72 7.06 9.29
CA ASN A 244 28.75 7.77 8.01
C ASN A 244 29.31 9.21 8.17
N TYR A 245 28.94 9.91 9.25
CA TYR A 245 29.47 11.23 9.58
C TYR A 245 30.98 11.22 9.77
N TYR A 246 31.53 10.28 10.57
CA TYR A 246 32.97 10.17 10.79
C TYR A 246 33.70 9.74 9.51
N GLU A 247 33.11 8.91 8.66
CA GLU A 247 33.66 8.59 7.34
C GLU A 247 33.78 9.83 6.46
N ALA A 248 32.73 10.64 6.36
CA ALA A 248 32.72 11.89 5.60
C ALA A 248 33.74 12.90 6.16
N LYS A 249 33.94 12.93 7.48
CA LYS A 249 34.94 13.76 8.17
C LYS A 249 36.38 13.27 7.94
N GLY A 250 36.55 12.03 7.47
CA GLY A 250 37.87 11.40 7.32
C GLY A 250 38.46 10.79 8.61
N ASP A 251 37.67 10.74 9.68
CA ASP A 251 38.05 10.12 10.96
C ASP A 251 37.76 8.62 10.93
N LYS A 252 38.70 7.88 10.34
CA LYS A 252 38.55 6.45 10.08
C LYS A 252 38.43 5.62 11.37
N GLU A 253 39.12 6.04 12.43
CA GLU A 253 39.11 5.32 13.70
C GLU A 253 37.74 5.42 14.40
N ALA A 254 37.20 6.64 14.49
CA ALA A 254 35.88 6.88 15.04
C ALA A 254 34.79 6.20 14.19
N ALA A 255 34.89 6.24 12.86
CA ALA A 255 33.95 5.54 11.98
C ALA A 255 33.97 4.03 12.22
N GLU A 256 35.14 3.41 12.29
CA GLU A 256 35.26 1.96 12.56
C GLU A 256 34.68 1.58 13.93
N GLN A 257 34.91 2.40 14.96
CA GLN A 257 34.32 2.17 16.27
C GLN A 257 32.79 2.19 16.22
N GLN A 258 32.18 3.14 15.51
CA GLN A 258 30.73 3.20 15.34
C GLN A 258 30.19 1.99 14.55
N ILE A 259 30.86 1.61 13.46
CA ILE A 259 30.50 0.42 12.67
C ILE A 259 30.45 -0.83 13.57
N ARG A 260 31.49 -1.06 14.37
CA ARG A 260 31.54 -2.19 15.30
C ARG A 260 30.39 -2.14 16.32
N SER A 261 30.13 -0.95 16.87
CA SER A 261 29.03 -0.74 17.83
C SER A 261 27.66 -1.01 17.20
N ALA A 262 27.45 -0.58 15.96
CA ALA A 262 26.22 -0.87 15.22
C ALA A 262 26.03 -2.38 14.99
N LEU A 263 27.06 -3.08 14.55
CA LEU A 263 27.01 -4.50 14.23
C LEU A 263 26.65 -5.38 15.46
N VAL A 264 27.15 -5.04 16.65
CA VAL A 264 26.83 -5.81 17.89
C VAL A 264 25.54 -5.34 18.57
N ASN A 265 24.91 -4.28 18.12
CA ASN A 265 23.68 -3.77 18.71
C ASN A 265 22.49 -4.70 18.42
N GLU A 266 21.89 -5.29 19.46
CA GLU A 266 20.77 -6.24 19.34
C GLU A 266 19.49 -5.61 18.80
N LYS A 267 19.34 -4.28 18.91
CA LYS A 267 18.16 -3.55 18.40
C LYS A 267 18.22 -3.27 16.91
N LEU A 268 19.40 -3.37 16.27
CA LEU A 268 19.55 -3.18 14.84
C LEU A 268 19.10 -4.45 14.11
N ASP A 269 18.27 -4.27 13.07
CA ASP A 269 17.80 -5.39 12.26
C ASP A 269 18.93 -6.08 11.49
N VAL A 270 18.75 -7.37 11.23
CA VAL A 270 19.81 -8.20 10.62
C VAL A 270 20.15 -7.78 9.21
N GLU A 271 19.18 -7.33 8.43
CA GLU A 271 19.38 -6.87 7.05
C GLU A 271 20.31 -5.64 7.02
N THR A 272 20.07 -4.68 7.90
CA THR A 272 20.95 -3.51 8.06
C THR A 272 22.34 -3.92 8.51
N LYS A 273 22.48 -4.87 9.46
CA LYS A 273 23.77 -5.42 9.88
C LYS A 273 24.53 -6.08 8.73
N VAL A 274 23.86 -6.88 7.91
CA VAL A 274 24.44 -7.53 6.72
C VAL A 274 24.97 -6.48 5.74
N ASN A 275 24.21 -5.42 5.48
CA ASN A 275 24.60 -4.34 4.59
C ASN A 275 25.84 -3.56 5.11
N ILE A 276 25.88 -3.25 6.40
CA ILE A 276 27.01 -2.58 7.04
C ILE A 276 28.25 -3.48 6.97
N LEU A 277 28.10 -4.76 7.31
CA LEU A 277 29.20 -5.73 7.32
C LEU A 277 29.77 -5.95 5.92
N SER A 278 28.92 -6.02 4.89
CA SER A 278 29.35 -6.13 3.49
C SER A 278 30.27 -4.96 3.08
N ARG A 279 29.85 -3.73 3.40
CA ARG A 279 30.65 -2.52 3.12
C ARG A 279 31.95 -2.51 3.93
N TYR A 280 31.88 -2.92 5.21
CA TYR A 280 33.06 -2.97 6.07
C TYR A 280 34.11 -3.96 5.57
N ILE A 281 33.70 -5.17 5.16
CA ILE A 281 34.60 -6.19 4.60
C ILE A 281 35.24 -5.71 3.29
N LEU A 282 34.43 -5.14 2.40
CA LEU A 282 34.94 -4.60 1.14
C LEU A 282 36.04 -3.55 1.38
N LYS A 283 35.83 -2.68 2.36
CA LYS A 283 36.81 -1.67 2.77
C LYS A 283 38.08 -2.27 3.34
N LEU A 284 37.97 -3.28 4.20
CA LEU A 284 39.14 -4.00 4.74
C LEU A 284 39.97 -4.66 3.63
N GLN A 285 39.33 -5.26 2.64
CA GLN A 285 39.99 -5.88 1.49
C GLN A 285 40.71 -4.83 0.62
N GLN A 286 40.08 -3.68 0.35
CA GLN A 286 40.68 -2.60 -0.43
C GLN A 286 41.89 -1.95 0.24
N THR A 287 41.84 -1.80 1.57
CA THR A 287 42.92 -1.16 2.34
C THR A 287 44.01 -2.14 2.76
N LYS A 288 43.88 -3.43 2.39
CA LYS A 288 44.80 -4.51 2.81
C LYS A 288 44.96 -4.59 4.35
N GLN A 289 44.00 -4.11 5.10
CA GLN A 289 43.94 -4.28 6.54
C GLN A 289 43.57 -5.74 6.85
N GLY A 290 44.11 -6.30 7.95
CA GLY A 290 43.85 -7.67 8.34
C GLY A 290 42.35 -7.90 8.60
N THR A 291 41.82 -8.95 7.99
CA THR A 291 40.40 -9.33 8.11
C THR A 291 40.11 -10.16 9.36
N GLU A 292 41.10 -10.38 10.22
CA GLU A 292 40.95 -11.22 11.44
C GLU A 292 39.94 -10.64 12.44
N ASN A 293 39.87 -9.31 12.55
CA ASN A 293 38.90 -8.64 13.41
C ASN A 293 37.43 -8.85 12.91
N ALA A 294 37.24 -9.07 11.61
CA ALA A 294 35.95 -9.35 11.04
C ALA A 294 35.41 -10.74 11.48
N ASN A 295 36.30 -11.71 11.75
CA ASN A 295 35.86 -13.06 12.20
C ASN A 295 35.10 -12.98 13.53
N HIS A 296 35.57 -12.16 14.47
CA HIS A 296 34.88 -11.99 15.74
C HIS A 296 33.50 -11.35 15.57
N LEU A 297 33.39 -10.38 14.66
CA LEU A 297 32.10 -9.75 14.35
C LEU A 297 31.12 -10.78 13.74
N PHE A 298 31.57 -11.61 12.81
CA PHE A 298 30.73 -12.68 12.27
C PHE A 298 30.28 -13.68 13.33
N GLN A 299 31.18 -14.09 14.22
CA GLN A 299 30.83 -14.99 15.33
C GLN A 299 29.76 -14.37 16.22
N THR A 300 29.94 -13.12 16.64
CA THR A 300 28.93 -12.41 17.45
C THR A 300 27.59 -12.29 16.71
N LEU A 301 27.60 -11.96 15.41
CA LEU A 301 26.36 -11.85 14.63
C LEU A 301 25.68 -13.21 14.44
N LEU A 302 26.42 -14.27 14.22
CA LEU A 302 25.87 -15.62 14.10
C LEU A 302 25.33 -16.16 15.44
N GLU A 303 25.88 -15.72 16.57
CA GLU A 303 25.30 -15.99 17.89
C GLU A 303 23.95 -15.28 18.07
N GLN A 304 23.82 -14.05 17.59
CA GLN A 304 22.56 -13.28 17.62
C GLN A 304 21.53 -13.78 16.59
N HIS A 305 21.99 -14.21 15.42
CA HIS A 305 21.15 -14.59 14.25
C HIS A 305 21.60 -15.95 13.66
N PRO A 306 21.46 -17.06 14.40
CA PRO A 306 22.05 -18.37 14.03
C PRO A 306 21.40 -18.95 12.76
N GLU A 307 20.18 -18.55 12.40
CA GLU A 307 19.47 -19.04 11.22
C GLU A 307 19.68 -18.20 9.96
N ASP A 308 20.42 -17.08 10.06
CA ASP A 308 20.60 -16.17 8.94
C ASP A 308 21.54 -16.76 7.90
N ILE A 309 21.00 -16.99 6.70
CA ILE A 309 21.72 -17.62 5.56
C ILE A 309 22.77 -16.68 4.98
N ASP A 310 22.46 -15.39 4.85
CA ASP A 310 23.37 -14.42 4.25
C ASP A 310 24.61 -14.21 5.10
N LEU A 311 24.46 -14.16 6.43
CA LEU A 311 25.59 -14.11 7.35
C LEU A 311 26.49 -15.36 7.25
N LYS A 312 25.91 -16.57 7.16
CA LYS A 312 26.68 -17.81 6.99
C LYS A 312 27.44 -17.81 5.68
N LEU A 313 26.78 -17.43 4.58
CA LEU A 313 27.42 -17.36 3.24
C LEU A 313 28.55 -16.33 3.21
N MET A 314 28.33 -15.15 3.78
CA MET A 314 29.34 -14.10 3.84
C MET A 314 30.54 -14.52 4.69
N TYR A 315 30.29 -15.15 5.85
CA TYR A 315 31.37 -15.64 6.69
C TYR A 315 32.17 -16.75 6.01
N GLY A 316 31.50 -17.68 5.37
CA GLY A 316 32.15 -18.71 4.56
C GLY A 316 33.03 -18.12 3.46
N GLY A 317 32.54 -17.09 2.74
CA GLY A 317 33.29 -16.35 1.73
C GLY A 317 34.54 -15.66 2.30
N LEU A 318 34.40 -15.00 3.47
CA LEU A 318 35.54 -14.37 4.15
C LEU A 318 36.61 -15.41 4.57
N LEU A 319 36.19 -16.53 5.16
CA LEU A 319 37.08 -17.61 5.56
C LEU A 319 37.82 -18.22 4.36
N MET A 320 37.15 -18.39 3.21
CA MET A 320 37.79 -18.79 1.96
C MET A 320 38.87 -17.82 1.53
N ALA A 321 38.58 -16.53 1.56
CA ALA A 321 39.56 -15.48 1.22
C ALA A 321 40.76 -15.46 2.18
N GLN A 322 40.58 -15.89 3.42
CA GLN A 322 41.65 -16.05 4.42
C GLN A 322 42.41 -17.38 4.31
N GLY A 323 42.02 -18.28 3.37
CA GLY A 323 42.60 -19.61 3.24
C GLY A 323 42.12 -20.65 4.26
N LYS A 324 41.11 -20.33 5.08
CA LYS A 324 40.54 -21.20 6.13
C LYS A 324 39.45 -22.10 5.54
N THR A 325 39.86 -22.99 4.62
CA THR A 325 38.94 -23.76 3.76
C THR A 325 38.01 -24.69 4.55
N GLU A 326 38.49 -25.35 5.60
CA GLU A 326 37.63 -26.27 6.39
C GLU A 326 36.59 -25.53 7.22
N GLU A 327 36.95 -24.36 7.80
CA GLU A 327 36.00 -23.52 8.52
C GLU A 327 34.94 -22.94 7.56
N ALA A 328 35.36 -22.53 6.37
CA ALA A 328 34.45 -22.06 5.32
C ALA A 328 33.45 -23.15 4.89
N LYS A 329 33.94 -24.36 4.67
CA LYS A 329 33.10 -25.52 4.30
C LYS A 329 32.04 -25.79 5.35
N PHE A 330 32.39 -25.71 6.64
CA PHE A 330 31.44 -25.84 7.73
C PHE A 330 30.31 -24.79 7.65
N GLN A 331 30.64 -23.51 7.40
CA GLN A 331 29.63 -22.47 7.26
C GLN A 331 28.68 -22.73 6.09
N PHE A 332 29.20 -23.19 4.95
CA PHE A 332 28.36 -23.51 3.79
C PHE A 332 27.48 -24.76 4.00
N GLN A 333 27.93 -25.74 4.80
CA GLN A 333 27.11 -26.91 5.14
C GLN A 333 25.90 -26.52 5.99
N LEU A 334 26.05 -25.55 6.91
CA LEU A 334 24.94 -25.04 7.73
C LEU A 334 23.84 -24.30 6.94
N VAL A 335 24.08 -24.02 5.67
CA VAL A 335 23.08 -23.38 4.78
C VAL A 335 22.25 -24.44 4.06
N THR A 336 22.75 -25.68 3.93
CA THR A 336 22.11 -26.76 3.16
C THR A 336 21.30 -27.73 4.04
N GLU A 337 21.38 -27.61 5.34
CA GLU A 337 20.58 -28.36 6.34
C GLU A 337 19.34 -27.55 6.75
#